data_d05f4cd3767239e45499cb4f9bb937ad
#
_entry.id   d05f4cd3767239e45499cb4f9bb937ad
#
_cell.length_a   1.000
_cell.length_b   1.000
_cell.length_c   1.000
_cell.angle_alpha   90.00
_cell.angle_beta   90.00
_cell.angle_gamma   90.00
#
_symmetry.space_group_name_H-M   'P 1'
#
loop_
_entity.id
_entity.type
_entity.pdbx_description
1 polymer ?
#
loop_
_entity_poly.entity_id
_entity_poly.type
_entity_poly.pdbx_seq_one_letter_code
_entity_poly.pdbx_strand_id
1 'polypeptide(L)'
;MTKVYPWGDTRRYNSYSGYFKREFGGRVQKLTIDAGFTCPNRDGTVGLGGCPYCNNDAFNPSYCTPQKSITQQIEEGIEFHAVRYRRADRYLAYFQAYSNTYAPLEKLRALYSEALSHPKIIGLVIGTRPDCVDEAKLDYFQQLNSKYYIALEYGVESCYNRTLQLXXXXPLNNRFGLLTKQVNVEYA
;
A
#
# COMPACT_ATOMS: atom_id res chain seq x y z
N MET A 1 -22.70 -31.00 8.63
CA MET A 1 -21.65 -30.21 9.33
C MET A 1 -21.15 -29.11 8.40
N THR A 2 -21.08 -27.88 8.85
CA THR A 2 -20.59 -26.77 8.03
C THR A 2 -19.05 -26.84 7.93
N LYS A 3 -18.51 -26.87 6.72
CA LYS A 3 -17.06 -26.96 6.49
C LYS A 3 -16.37 -25.68 7.03
N VAL A 4 -15.36 -25.86 7.86
CA VAL A 4 -14.49 -24.79 8.33
C VAL A 4 -13.20 -24.84 7.48
N TYR A 5 -12.81 -23.70 6.93
CA TYR A 5 -11.64 -23.57 6.06
C TYR A 5 -10.37 -23.26 6.89
N PRO A 6 -9.17 -23.38 6.30
CA PRO A 6 -7.91 -23.17 7.06
C PRO A 6 -7.78 -21.82 7.77
N TRP A 7 -8.49 -20.80 7.30
CA TRP A 7 -8.51 -19.48 7.93
C TRP A 7 -9.52 -19.36 9.10
N GLY A 8 -10.06 -20.50 9.60
CA GLY A 8 -10.91 -20.50 10.78
C GLY A 8 -12.34 -19.98 10.59
N ASP A 9 -12.83 -19.94 9.34
CA ASP A 9 -14.17 -19.40 9.01
C ASP A 9 -14.87 -20.37 8.06
N THR A 10 -16.18 -20.28 7.98
CA THR A 10 -17.03 -21.06 7.05
C THR A 10 -17.09 -20.43 5.64
N ARG A 11 -16.61 -19.22 5.46
CA ARG A 11 -16.53 -18.56 4.17
C ARG A 11 -15.49 -19.23 3.27
N ARG A 12 -15.77 -19.27 1.96
CA ARG A 12 -14.89 -19.89 0.95
C ARG A 12 -13.63 -19.06 0.64
N TYR A 13 -13.48 -17.91 1.28
CA TYR A 13 -12.33 -17.00 1.08
C TYR A 13 -11.90 -16.43 2.43
N ASN A 14 -10.61 -16.15 2.55
CA ASN A 14 -10.08 -15.46 3.72
C ASN A 14 -10.36 -13.96 3.56
N SER A 15 -11.37 -13.46 4.26
CA SER A 15 -11.74 -12.06 4.14
C SER A 15 -10.75 -11.17 4.88
N TYR A 16 -10.40 -10.03 4.27
CA TYR A 16 -9.51 -9.03 4.85
C TYR A 16 -9.96 -8.62 6.26
N SER A 17 -11.26 -8.34 6.42
CA SER A 17 -11.80 -7.97 7.74
C SER A 17 -11.76 -9.12 8.74
N GLY A 18 -11.93 -10.36 8.29
CA GLY A 18 -11.80 -11.55 9.14
C GLY A 18 -10.37 -11.73 9.62
N TYR A 19 -9.41 -11.62 8.70
CA TYR A 19 -7.99 -11.68 9.02
C TYR A 19 -7.63 -10.64 10.11
N PHE A 20 -7.96 -9.37 9.89
CA PHE A 20 -7.61 -8.33 10.85
C PHE A 20 -8.27 -8.49 12.23
N LYS A 21 -9.49 -9.03 12.26
CA LYS A 21 -10.14 -9.34 13.54
C LYS A 21 -9.40 -10.43 14.31
N ARG A 22 -8.90 -11.46 13.60
CA ARG A 22 -8.15 -12.54 14.25
C ARG A 22 -6.78 -12.04 14.75
N GLU A 23 -6.06 -11.30 13.91
CA GLU A 23 -4.69 -10.87 14.21
C GLU A 23 -4.64 -9.72 15.23
N PHE A 24 -5.59 -8.80 15.16
CA PHE A 24 -5.53 -7.57 15.97
C PHE A 24 -6.70 -7.42 16.94
N GLY A 25 -7.58 -8.43 17.03
CA GLY A 25 -8.68 -8.43 17.99
C GLY A 25 -9.83 -7.47 17.68
N GLY A 26 -9.77 -6.76 16.57
CA GLY A 26 -10.77 -5.74 16.25
C GLY A 26 -10.77 -5.31 14.80
N ARG A 27 -11.54 -4.28 14.52
CA ARG A 27 -11.61 -3.71 13.18
C ARG A 27 -10.43 -2.78 12.94
N VAL A 28 -9.74 -3.00 11.83
CA VAL A 28 -8.67 -2.12 11.35
C VAL A 28 -9.15 -1.44 10.07
N GLN A 29 -8.90 -0.14 9.94
CA GLN A 29 -9.33 0.65 8.78
C GLN A 29 -8.12 1.26 8.09
N LYS A 30 -8.08 1.22 6.74
CA LYS A 30 -7.08 1.95 5.95
C LYS A 30 -7.43 3.45 5.91
N LEU A 31 -6.42 4.29 6.10
CA LEU A 31 -6.50 5.74 5.88
C LEU A 31 -5.62 6.07 4.67
N THR A 32 -6.21 6.57 3.61
CA THR A 32 -5.48 6.94 2.40
C THR A 32 -4.57 8.14 2.69
N ILE A 33 -3.33 8.05 2.23
CA ILE A 33 -2.29 9.08 2.40
C ILE A 33 -1.71 9.41 1.02
N ASP A 34 -1.63 10.68 0.70
CA ASP A 34 -0.90 11.19 -0.45
C ASP A 34 0.36 11.92 0.04
N ALA A 35 1.51 11.30 -0.14
CA ALA A 35 2.80 11.84 0.31
C ALA A 35 3.56 12.56 -0.81
N GLY A 36 2.87 12.93 -1.89
CA GLY A 36 3.46 13.67 -3.00
C GLY A 36 4.44 12.87 -3.85
N PHE A 37 4.27 11.57 -3.91
CA PHE A 37 5.08 10.73 -4.80
C PHE A 37 4.70 10.97 -6.27
N THR A 38 5.59 10.56 -7.16
CA THR A 38 5.33 10.50 -8.60
C THR A 38 5.52 9.05 -9.09
N CYS A 39 5.71 8.89 -10.38
CA CYS A 39 5.82 7.58 -11.02
C CYS A 39 6.75 7.70 -12.22
N PRO A 40 7.61 6.69 -12.52
CA PRO A 40 8.46 6.73 -13.72
C PRO A 40 7.72 6.96 -15.03
N ASN A 41 6.42 6.62 -15.09
CA ASN A 41 5.60 6.87 -16.29
C ASN A 41 5.11 8.32 -16.39
N ARG A 42 5.44 9.20 -15.41
CA ARG A 42 4.95 10.58 -15.36
C ARG A 42 6.07 11.61 -15.41
N ASP A 43 7.23 11.29 -14.88
CA ASP A 43 8.33 12.26 -14.68
C ASP A 43 9.36 12.26 -15.81
N GLY A 44 9.15 11.46 -16.86
CA GLY A 44 10.04 11.36 -18.00
C GLY A 44 11.09 10.24 -17.91
N THR A 45 11.17 9.54 -16.78
CA THR A 45 12.15 8.45 -16.63
C THR A 45 11.82 7.28 -17.57
N VAL A 46 10.55 6.89 -17.66
CA VAL A 46 10.06 5.85 -18.56
C VAL A 46 9.05 6.43 -19.55
N GLY A 47 8.20 7.34 -19.11
CA GLY A 47 7.17 7.95 -19.93
C GLY A 47 6.72 9.30 -19.38
N LEU A 48 5.92 10.00 -20.16
CA LEU A 48 5.32 11.29 -19.77
C LEU A 48 3.80 11.17 -19.66
N GLY A 49 3.22 11.90 -18.74
CA GLY A 49 1.76 12.01 -18.59
C GLY A 49 1.09 10.86 -17.84
N GLY A 50 1.76 9.73 -17.66
CA GLY A 50 1.22 8.58 -16.93
C GLY A 50 0.49 7.56 -17.79
N CYS A 51 -0.06 6.54 -17.16
CA CYS A 51 -0.84 5.51 -17.83
C CYS A 51 -2.24 6.02 -18.15
N PRO A 52 -2.86 5.57 -19.28
CA PRO A 52 -4.15 6.12 -19.72
C PRO A 52 -5.31 5.89 -18.74
N TYR A 53 -5.19 4.93 -17.84
CA TYR A 53 -6.21 4.64 -16.83
C TYR A 53 -5.94 5.33 -15.49
N CYS A 54 -4.78 5.97 -15.31
CA CYS A 54 -4.33 6.46 -14.02
C CYS A 54 -4.93 7.84 -13.70
N ASN A 55 -5.94 7.84 -12.84
CA ASN A 55 -6.57 9.06 -12.34
C ASN A 55 -6.62 8.98 -10.79
N ASN A 56 -5.56 9.45 -10.13
CA ASN A 56 -5.48 9.39 -8.67
C ASN A 56 -6.47 10.34 -7.98
N ASP A 57 -6.85 11.44 -8.63
CA ASP A 57 -7.81 12.37 -8.06
C ASP A 57 -9.18 11.72 -7.82
N ALA A 58 -9.51 10.69 -8.61
CA ALA A 58 -10.77 9.97 -8.47
C ALA A 58 -10.83 9.09 -7.21
N PHE A 59 -9.67 8.77 -6.61
CA PHE A 59 -9.59 7.85 -5.47
C PHE A 59 -9.25 8.55 -4.16
N ASN A 60 -8.70 9.75 -4.20
CA ASN A 60 -8.26 10.45 -3.01
C ASN A 60 -9.48 11.07 -2.29
N PRO A 61 -9.70 10.75 -1.01
CA PRO A 61 -10.69 11.46 -0.20
C PRO A 61 -10.32 12.94 -0.07
N SER A 62 -11.30 13.76 0.27
CA SER A 62 -11.13 15.22 0.34
C SER A 62 -10.03 15.67 1.34
N TYR A 63 -9.73 14.86 2.35
CA TYR A 63 -8.68 15.19 3.32
C TYR A 63 -7.27 14.90 2.78
N CYS A 64 -7.17 14.04 1.78
CA CYS A 64 -5.92 13.43 1.31
C CYS A 64 -5.31 14.30 0.20
N THR A 65 -4.35 15.18 0.55
CA THR A 65 -3.65 16.04 -0.40
C THR A 65 -2.16 16.14 -0.04
N PRO A 66 -1.25 16.21 -1.03
CA PRO A 66 0.19 16.21 -0.76
C PRO A 66 0.73 17.50 -0.12
N GLN A 67 -0.12 18.54 -0.01
CA GLN A 67 0.26 19.80 0.66
C GLN A 67 0.19 19.67 2.19
N LYS A 68 -0.54 18.67 2.69
CA LYS A 68 -0.67 18.41 4.14
C LYS A 68 0.42 17.45 4.62
N SER A 69 0.83 17.58 5.88
CA SER A 69 1.70 16.60 6.51
C SER A 69 1.00 15.24 6.59
N ILE A 70 1.77 14.17 6.72
CA ILE A 70 1.23 12.81 6.90
C ILE A 70 0.36 12.76 8.17
N THR A 71 0.85 13.37 9.25
CA THR A 71 0.11 13.44 10.52
C THR A 71 -1.26 14.11 10.34
N GLN A 72 -1.30 15.25 9.65
CA GLN A 72 -2.55 15.96 9.41
C GLN A 72 -3.52 15.11 8.58
N GLN A 73 -3.04 14.42 7.54
CA GLN A 73 -3.89 13.54 6.73
C GLN A 73 -4.43 12.36 7.57
N ILE A 74 -3.63 11.84 8.50
CA ILE A 74 -4.06 10.76 9.41
C ILE A 74 -5.19 11.27 10.32
N GLU A 75 -5.00 12.42 10.96
CA GLU A 75 -6.00 12.97 11.89
C GLU A 75 -7.32 13.27 11.19
N GLU A 76 -7.25 13.98 10.05
CA GLU A 76 -8.46 14.27 9.26
C GLU A 76 -9.09 12.99 8.69
N GLY A 77 -8.28 11.99 8.33
CA GLY A 77 -8.78 10.71 7.86
C GLY A 77 -9.51 9.93 8.95
N ILE A 78 -9.02 9.98 10.18
CA ILE A 78 -9.72 9.37 11.34
C ILE A 78 -11.09 10.05 11.53
N GLU A 79 -11.14 11.37 11.49
CA GLU A 79 -12.39 12.13 11.61
C GLU A 79 -13.35 11.81 10.45
N PHE A 80 -12.85 11.80 9.22
CA PHE A 80 -13.63 11.48 8.02
C PHE A 80 -14.30 10.11 8.11
N HIS A 81 -13.60 9.14 8.68
CA HIS A 81 -14.11 7.78 8.80
C HIS A 81 -14.89 7.52 10.11
N ALA A 82 -14.85 8.41 11.09
CA ALA A 82 -15.48 8.20 12.40
C ALA A 82 -16.99 7.94 12.31
N VAL A 83 -17.68 8.61 11.40
CA VAL A 83 -19.12 8.45 11.20
C VAL A 83 -19.45 7.08 10.62
N ARG A 84 -18.69 6.65 9.59
CA ARG A 84 -18.97 5.42 8.84
C ARG A 84 -18.40 4.17 9.53
N TYR A 85 -17.27 4.31 10.23
CA TYR A 85 -16.53 3.18 10.80
C TYR A 85 -16.32 3.34 12.31
N ARG A 86 -17.39 3.60 13.04
CA ARG A 86 -17.42 3.93 14.49
C ARG A 86 -16.69 2.93 15.39
N ARG A 87 -16.45 1.69 14.91
CA ARG A 87 -15.80 0.63 15.71
C ARG A 87 -14.31 0.47 15.37
N ALA A 88 -13.76 1.30 14.49
CA ALA A 88 -12.35 1.25 14.18
C ALA A 88 -11.59 2.14 15.18
N ASP A 89 -10.65 1.54 15.89
CA ASP A 89 -9.77 2.22 16.83
C ASP A 89 -8.29 2.10 16.44
N ARG A 90 -8.00 1.31 15.40
CA ARG A 90 -6.67 1.07 14.84
C ARG A 90 -6.71 1.25 13.34
N TYR A 91 -5.63 1.81 12.82
CA TYR A 91 -5.60 2.20 11.41
C TYR A 91 -4.29 1.75 10.75
N LEU A 92 -4.35 1.58 9.43
CA LEU A 92 -3.20 1.41 8.56
C LEU A 92 -3.04 2.67 7.72
N ALA A 93 -1.88 3.27 7.70
CA ALA A 93 -1.58 4.38 6.78
C ALA A 93 -1.37 3.78 5.39
N TYR A 94 -2.28 4.10 4.46
CA TYR A 94 -2.32 3.54 3.12
C TYR A 94 -1.79 4.56 2.11
N PHE A 95 -0.56 4.40 1.73
CA PHE A 95 0.11 5.20 0.71
C PHE A 95 -0.31 4.67 -0.65
N GLN A 96 -1.23 5.35 -1.31
CA GLN A 96 -1.89 4.84 -2.51
C GLN A 96 -1.52 5.61 -3.79
N ALA A 97 -1.38 6.94 -3.72
CA ALA A 97 -1.19 7.77 -4.91
C ALA A 97 0.17 7.48 -5.59
N TYR A 98 0.14 7.02 -6.84
CA TYR A 98 1.32 6.78 -7.70
C TYR A 98 2.19 5.61 -7.21
N SER A 99 3.54 5.80 -7.16
CA SER A 99 4.50 4.74 -6.80
C SER A 99 5.20 5.13 -5.50
N ASN A 100 4.72 4.63 -4.39
CA ASN A 100 5.08 5.13 -3.07
C ASN A 100 6.44 4.64 -2.56
N THR A 101 7.17 3.86 -3.35
CA THR A 101 8.58 3.53 -3.09
C THR A 101 9.54 4.25 -4.06
N TYR A 102 8.99 5.09 -4.96
CA TYR A 102 9.78 5.78 -5.98
C TYR A 102 10.38 7.06 -5.41
N ALA A 103 11.37 6.87 -4.53
CA ALA A 103 12.12 7.95 -3.89
C ALA A 103 13.38 7.36 -3.24
N PRO A 104 14.38 8.19 -2.90
CA PRO A 104 15.52 7.74 -2.09
C PRO A 104 15.06 7.19 -0.74
N LEU A 105 15.78 6.19 -0.22
CA LEU A 105 15.42 5.49 1.02
C LEU A 105 15.24 6.45 2.21
N GLU A 106 16.09 7.48 2.29
CA GLU A 106 16.00 8.46 3.40
C GLU A 106 14.68 9.23 3.40
N LYS A 107 14.19 9.59 2.20
CA LYS A 107 12.87 10.21 2.09
C LYS A 107 11.77 9.24 2.54
N LEU A 108 11.87 7.96 2.15
CA LEU A 108 10.91 6.93 2.57
C LEU A 108 10.93 6.77 4.09
N ARG A 109 12.12 6.72 4.70
CA ARG A 109 12.27 6.64 6.16
C ARG A 109 11.56 7.79 6.86
N ALA A 110 11.76 9.02 6.40
CA ALA A 110 11.13 10.20 6.99
C ALA A 110 9.59 10.12 6.93
N LEU A 111 9.04 9.86 5.74
CA LEU A 111 7.58 9.83 5.52
C LEU A 111 6.92 8.68 6.30
N TYR A 112 7.50 7.48 6.25
CA TYR A 112 6.90 6.33 6.92
C TYR A 112 7.07 6.41 8.44
N SER A 113 8.17 6.97 8.95
CA SER A 113 8.34 7.21 10.38
C SER A 113 7.33 8.22 10.90
N GLU A 114 7.03 9.27 10.12
CA GLU A 114 5.99 10.23 10.48
C GLU A 114 4.64 9.51 10.64
N ALA A 115 4.26 8.67 9.67
CA ALA A 115 3.00 7.92 9.76
C ALA A 115 2.98 6.99 10.98
N LEU A 116 4.07 6.25 11.22
CA LEU A 116 4.17 5.26 12.29
C LEU A 116 4.31 5.90 13.68
N SER A 117 4.61 7.20 13.77
CA SER A 117 4.66 7.90 15.06
C SER A 117 3.28 8.14 15.65
N HIS A 118 2.22 8.08 14.85
CA HIS A 118 0.86 8.32 15.31
C HIS A 118 0.34 7.09 16.10
N PRO A 119 -0.16 7.27 17.34
CA PRO A 119 -0.45 6.14 18.25
C PRO A 119 -1.55 5.19 17.76
N LYS A 120 -2.44 5.63 16.87
CA LYS A 120 -3.51 4.77 16.32
C LYS A 120 -3.08 4.03 15.05
N ILE A 121 -1.88 4.30 14.51
CA ILE A 121 -1.38 3.63 13.30
C ILE A 121 -0.62 2.37 13.73
N ILE A 122 -1.09 1.21 13.26
CA ILE A 122 -0.48 -0.09 13.59
C ILE A 122 0.38 -0.63 12.43
N GLY A 123 0.42 0.10 11.31
CA GLY A 123 1.22 -0.35 10.18
C GLY A 123 0.98 0.45 8.91
N LEU A 124 1.64 0.02 7.85
CA LEU A 124 1.62 0.66 6.54
C LEU A 124 1.10 -0.30 5.47
N VAL A 125 0.36 0.25 4.52
CA VAL A 125 0.06 -0.41 3.25
C VAL A 125 0.61 0.51 2.16
N ILE A 126 1.48 -0.01 1.31
CA ILE A 126 2.27 0.80 0.38
C ILE A 126 2.00 0.33 -1.05
N GLY A 127 1.21 1.10 -1.79
CA GLY A 127 0.94 0.85 -3.20
C GLY A 127 2.12 1.30 -4.04
N THR A 128 2.66 0.40 -4.88
CA THR A 128 3.82 0.73 -5.69
C THR A 128 3.94 -0.18 -6.92
N ARG A 129 4.91 0.12 -7.76
CA ARG A 129 5.30 -0.71 -8.91
C ARG A 129 6.40 -1.68 -8.48
N PRO A 130 6.41 -2.92 -9.02
CA PRO A 130 7.50 -3.87 -8.70
C PRO A 130 8.90 -3.35 -9.06
N ASP A 131 9.01 -2.55 -10.12
CA ASP A 131 10.29 -1.98 -10.60
C ASP A 131 10.74 -0.74 -9.83
N CYS A 132 9.97 -0.30 -8.83
CA CYS A 132 10.32 0.83 -7.96
C CYS A 132 10.82 0.38 -6.58
N VAL A 133 11.11 -0.91 -6.42
CA VAL A 133 11.58 -1.48 -5.16
C VAL A 133 12.95 -2.15 -5.39
N ASP A 134 13.87 -1.93 -4.48
CA ASP A 134 15.21 -2.53 -4.48
C ASP A 134 15.46 -3.24 -3.13
N GLU A 135 16.59 -3.95 -3.03
CA GLU A 135 16.94 -4.74 -1.84
C GLU A 135 17.01 -3.86 -0.57
N ALA A 136 17.59 -2.67 -0.67
CA ALA A 136 17.72 -1.78 0.49
C ALA A 136 16.35 -1.35 1.04
N LYS A 137 15.38 -1.13 0.15
CA LYS A 137 14.00 -0.81 0.54
C LYS A 137 13.31 -2.03 1.18
N LEU A 138 13.52 -3.23 0.61
CA LEU A 138 12.96 -4.47 1.17
C LEU A 138 13.52 -4.74 2.57
N ASP A 139 14.82 -4.59 2.76
CA ASP A 139 15.46 -4.72 4.08
C ASP A 139 14.84 -3.75 5.08
N TYR A 140 14.61 -2.51 4.66
CA TYR A 140 13.98 -1.51 5.50
C TYR A 140 12.54 -1.92 5.88
N PHE A 141 11.76 -2.39 4.91
CA PHE A 141 10.38 -2.84 5.20
C PHE A 141 10.38 -4.08 6.09
N GLN A 142 11.34 -4.98 5.92
CA GLN A 142 11.49 -6.15 6.79
C GLN A 142 11.81 -5.72 8.23
N GLN A 143 12.70 -4.74 8.41
CA GLN A 143 13.00 -4.16 9.73
C GLN A 143 11.73 -3.58 10.37
N LEU A 144 10.94 -2.83 9.60
CA LEU A 144 9.67 -2.28 10.10
C LEU A 144 8.66 -3.38 10.46
N ASN A 145 8.64 -4.47 9.69
CA ASN A 145 7.69 -5.57 9.89
C ASN A 145 7.93 -6.33 11.20
N SER A 146 9.09 -6.18 11.82
CA SER A 146 9.35 -6.75 13.15
C SER A 146 8.49 -6.09 14.25
N LYS A 147 7.94 -4.91 14.00
CA LYS A 147 7.21 -4.12 14.99
C LYS A 147 5.82 -3.67 14.53
N TYR A 148 5.63 -3.50 13.23
CA TYR A 148 4.42 -2.96 12.63
C TYR A 148 3.91 -3.89 11.54
N TYR A 149 2.63 -3.82 11.23
CA TYR A 149 2.09 -4.51 10.04
C TYR A 149 2.56 -3.77 8.78
N ILE A 150 3.26 -4.46 7.88
CA ILE A 150 3.74 -3.86 6.62
C ILE A 150 3.23 -4.69 5.45
N ALA A 151 2.53 -4.06 4.53
CA ALA A 151 2.05 -4.69 3.30
C ALA A 151 2.46 -3.88 2.08
N LEU A 152 3.10 -4.53 1.11
CA LEU A 152 3.40 -3.95 -0.20
C LEU A 152 2.33 -4.41 -1.18
N GLU A 153 1.62 -3.46 -1.78
CA GLU A 153 0.62 -3.73 -2.83
C GLU A 153 1.23 -3.41 -4.20
N TYR A 154 1.58 -4.45 -4.94
CA TYR A 154 2.22 -4.30 -6.25
C TYR A 154 1.21 -4.17 -7.37
N GLY A 155 1.29 -3.07 -8.12
CA GLY A 155 0.55 -2.88 -9.35
C GLY A 155 1.14 -3.72 -10.48
N VAL A 156 0.69 -4.97 -10.61
CA VAL A 156 1.11 -5.87 -11.70
C VAL A 156 0.39 -5.53 -13.01
N GLU A 157 -0.82 -5.01 -12.92
CA GLU A 157 -1.63 -4.39 -13.98
C GLU A 157 -2.16 -5.37 -15.01
N SER A 158 -1.34 -6.28 -15.56
CA SER A 158 -1.79 -7.23 -16.61
C SER A 158 -0.84 -8.43 -16.69
N CYS A 159 -1.39 -9.57 -17.12
CA CYS A 159 -0.62 -10.75 -17.50
C CYS A 159 -0.25 -10.76 -19.00
N TYR A 160 -0.63 -9.74 -19.77
CA TYR A 160 -0.34 -9.66 -21.19
C TYR A 160 0.70 -8.56 -21.47
N ASN A 161 1.82 -8.93 -22.09
CA ASN A 161 2.90 -7.99 -22.42
C ASN A 161 2.42 -6.84 -23.32
N ARG A 162 1.52 -7.11 -24.25
CA ARG A 162 0.93 -6.05 -25.10
C ARG A 162 0.22 -4.97 -24.26
N THR A 163 -0.51 -5.39 -23.24
CA THR A 163 -1.18 -4.46 -22.31
C THR A 163 -0.13 -3.72 -21.48
N LEU A 164 0.87 -4.42 -20.97
CA LEU A 164 1.95 -3.82 -20.18
C LEU A 164 2.73 -2.76 -20.97
N GLN A 165 2.95 -2.96 -22.24
CA GLN A 165 3.57 -1.98 -23.13
C GLN A 165 2.77 -0.66 -23.19
N LEU A 166 1.48 -0.80 -23.25
CA LEU A 166 0.60 0.38 -23.24
C LEU A 166 0.63 1.18 -21.92
N UNK A 167 0.92 0.52 -20.91
CA UNK A 167 0.96 1.07 -19.63
C UNK A 167 2.32 1.56 -19.31
N UNK A 168 3.34 1.28 -20.04
CA UNK A 168 4.62 1.58 -19.89
C UNK A 168 5.26 0.94 -18.78
N UNK A 169 4.93 -0.31 -18.72
CA UNK A 169 5.48 -1.10 -17.73
C UNK A 169 6.44 -2.03 -18.31
N UNK A 170 7.17 -2.59 -17.58
CA UNK A 170 8.05 -3.62 -17.90
C UNK A 170 7.28 -4.79 -18.30
N PRO A 171 8.05 -5.74 -19.10
CA PRO A 171 7.48 -7.04 -19.46
C PRO A 171 7.25 -7.94 -18.25
N LEU A 172 6.31 -8.86 -18.39
CA LEU A 172 5.86 -9.69 -17.26
C LEU A 172 7.01 -10.49 -16.61
N ASN A 173 7.90 -11.04 -17.44
CA ASN A 173 9.04 -11.83 -16.95
C ASN A 173 9.95 -11.01 -16.01
N ASN A 174 10.17 -9.77 -16.32
CA ASN A 174 10.98 -8.88 -15.47
C ASN A 174 10.28 -8.59 -14.14
N ARG A 175 8.97 -8.42 -14.17
CA ARG A 175 8.17 -8.17 -12.97
C ARG A 175 8.14 -9.38 -12.05
N PHE A 176 7.97 -10.57 -12.60
CA PHE A 176 7.99 -11.81 -11.80
C PHE A 176 9.37 -12.11 -11.23
N GLY A 177 10.43 -11.82 -11.96
CA GLY A 177 11.80 -11.95 -11.43
C GLY A 177 12.03 -11.07 -10.21
N LEU A 178 11.48 -9.86 -10.22
CA LEU A 178 11.55 -8.97 -9.04
C LEU A 178 10.67 -9.51 -7.89
N LEU A 179 9.46 -9.97 -8.20
CA LEU A 179 8.54 -10.52 -7.19
C LEU A 179 9.09 -11.79 -6.54
N THR A 180 9.72 -12.69 -7.31
CA THR A 180 10.27 -13.94 -6.76
C THR A 180 11.48 -13.70 -5.86
N LYS A 181 12.26 -12.66 -6.12
CA LYS A 181 13.34 -12.26 -5.20
C LYS A 181 12.79 -11.69 -3.88
N GLN A 182 11.57 -11.18 -3.92
CA GLN A 182 10.94 -10.52 -2.77
C GLN A 182 10.08 -11.46 -1.92
N VAL A 183 9.77 -12.66 -2.40
CA VAL A 183 8.87 -13.59 -1.70
C VAL A 183 9.65 -14.55 -0.80
N ASN A 184 10.23 -13.99 0.23
CA ASN A 184 10.34 -14.66 1.52
C ASN A 184 9.37 -14.00 2.54
N VAL A 185 8.31 -13.39 2.02
CA VAL A 185 7.23 -12.86 2.87
C VAL A 185 6.21 -13.99 3.01
N GLU A 186 6.03 -14.47 4.21
CA GLU A 186 4.96 -15.42 4.52
C GLU A 186 3.61 -14.82 4.10
N TYR A 187 2.92 -15.51 3.21
CA TYR A 187 1.54 -15.18 2.93
C TYR A 187 0.71 -15.53 4.16
N ALA A 188 0.26 -14.56 4.87
CA ALA A 188 -0.69 -14.76 5.95
C ALA A 188 -2.09 -15.09 5.39
#